data_1eef359ef6800840740e4b0ba6b90b70
#
_entry.id   1eef359ef6800840740e4b0ba6b90b70
#
_cell.length_a   1.000
_cell.length_b   1.000
_cell.length_c   1.000
_cell.angle_alpha   90.00
_cell.angle_beta   90.00
_cell.angle_gamma   90.00
#
_symmetry.space_group_name_H-M   'P 1'
#
loop_
_entity.id
_entity.type
_entity.pdbx_description
1 polymer ?
#
loop_
_entity_poly.entity_id
_entity_poly.type
_entity_poly.pdbx_seq_one_letter_code
_entity_poly.pdbx_strand_id
1 'polypeptide(L)'
;PPPPPPPTPDADGNKITWAQYFTDSAVERAQFIDAYYNEALKADFKLSEDEQKEIEETVENYRKQAAENNFSLSAYLKASFGEGFNEKTFRKQLEMETIAQNFYNDQKSSFNADVKDSDIEAEYKENAKKYNYADVRFFAFTYTTLSAAEGESEDELKARQTAANNELLAKAKEVYAKCKDADSFIAAVKAYKNEGSDTPSDTD
;
A
#
# COMPACT_ATOMS: atom_id res chain seq x y z
N PRO A 1 21.33 -1.29 2.08
CA PRO A 1 20.07 -1.47 1.37
C PRO A 1 19.85 -0.31 0.41
N PRO A 2 19.22 -0.52 -0.75
CA PRO A 2 18.86 0.56 -1.65
C PRO A 2 17.92 1.54 -0.94
N PRO A 3 17.93 2.84 -1.28
CA PRO A 3 16.99 3.78 -0.72
C PRO A 3 15.55 3.33 -1.05
N PRO A 4 14.58 3.59 -0.16
CA PRO A 4 13.20 3.26 -0.43
C PRO A 4 12.72 3.98 -1.70
N PRO A 5 11.75 3.41 -2.43
CA PRO A 5 11.21 4.06 -3.62
C PRO A 5 10.64 5.45 -3.26
N PRO A 6 10.66 6.41 -4.18
CA PRO A 6 10.11 7.74 -3.91
C PRO A 6 8.61 7.63 -3.57
N PRO A 7 8.07 8.55 -2.74
CA PRO A 7 6.65 8.57 -2.46
C PRO A 7 5.85 8.76 -3.74
N THR A 8 4.62 8.24 -3.73
CA THR A 8 3.68 8.44 -4.85
C THR A 8 3.49 9.94 -5.09
N PRO A 9 3.30 10.37 -6.35
CA PRO A 9 2.94 11.74 -6.64
C PRO A 9 1.69 12.18 -5.88
N ASP A 10 1.54 13.48 -5.64
CA ASP A 10 0.34 14.06 -5.08
C ASP A 10 -0.89 13.85 -6.01
N ALA A 11 -2.06 14.29 -5.55
CA ALA A 11 -3.32 14.18 -6.32
C ALA A 11 -3.27 14.89 -7.69
N ASP A 12 -2.39 15.89 -7.84
CA ASP A 12 -2.16 16.65 -9.06
C ASP A 12 -1.05 16.05 -9.94
N GLY A 13 -0.45 14.94 -9.51
CA GLY A 13 0.61 14.23 -10.23
C GLY A 13 2.01 14.82 -10.06
N ASN A 14 2.19 15.80 -9.14
CA ASN A 14 3.51 16.37 -8.85
C ASN A 14 4.36 15.42 -8.02
N LYS A 15 5.66 15.37 -8.33
CA LYS A 15 6.61 14.61 -7.51
C LYS A 15 6.81 15.32 -6.18
N ILE A 16 6.51 14.63 -5.08
CA ILE A 16 6.82 15.10 -3.73
C ILE A 16 8.17 14.53 -3.27
N THR A 17 8.89 15.33 -2.48
CA THR A 17 10.14 14.87 -1.84
C THR A 17 9.82 14.05 -0.59
N TRP A 18 10.76 13.22 -0.15
CA TRP A 18 10.63 12.52 1.14
C TRP A 18 10.45 13.49 2.31
N ALA A 19 11.15 14.63 2.29
CA ALA A 19 11.01 15.66 3.32
C ALA A 19 9.57 16.19 3.35
N GLN A 20 9.00 16.50 2.20
CA GLN A 20 7.60 16.95 2.09
C GLN A 20 6.64 15.87 2.59
N TYR A 21 6.80 14.63 2.12
CA TYR A 21 5.97 13.50 2.54
C TYR A 21 5.93 13.33 4.07
N PHE A 22 7.10 13.32 4.72
CA PHE A 22 7.18 13.19 6.18
C PHE A 22 6.62 14.42 6.91
N THR A 23 6.80 15.61 6.36
CA THR A 23 6.23 16.83 6.95
C THR A 23 4.72 16.80 6.87
N ASP A 24 4.15 16.49 5.72
CA ASP A 24 2.70 16.41 5.52
C ASP A 24 2.09 15.33 6.41
N SER A 25 2.69 14.14 6.47
CA SER A 25 2.25 13.06 7.35
C SER A 25 2.30 13.45 8.84
N ALA A 26 3.33 14.20 9.26
CA ALA A 26 3.43 14.69 10.63
C ALA A 26 2.34 15.74 10.94
N VAL A 27 2.06 16.63 9.99
CA VAL A 27 0.99 17.63 10.12
C VAL A 27 -0.38 16.95 10.19
N GLU A 28 -0.67 16.01 9.30
CA GLU A 28 -1.92 15.23 9.32
C GLU A 28 -2.10 14.48 10.65
N ARG A 29 -1.02 13.85 11.16
CA ARG A 29 -1.06 13.18 12.46
C ARG A 29 -1.33 14.14 13.61
N ALA A 30 -0.68 15.31 13.61
CA ALA A 30 -0.90 16.33 14.63
C ALA A 30 -2.33 16.87 14.60
N GLN A 31 -2.88 17.12 13.41
CA GLN A 31 -4.26 17.56 13.21
C GLN A 31 -5.26 16.49 13.69
N PHE A 32 -5.00 15.22 13.39
CA PHE A 32 -5.82 14.10 13.89
C PHE A 32 -5.85 14.08 15.43
N ILE A 33 -4.67 14.12 16.05
CA ILE A 33 -4.56 14.07 17.51
C ILE A 33 -5.28 15.28 18.13
N ASP A 34 -5.02 16.48 17.65
CA ASP A 34 -5.62 17.71 18.18
C ASP A 34 -7.15 17.69 18.06
N ALA A 35 -7.67 17.32 16.89
CA ALA A 35 -9.11 17.29 16.64
C ALA A 35 -9.82 16.29 17.56
N TYR A 36 -9.37 15.04 17.58
CA TYR A 36 -10.03 14.00 18.38
C TYR A 36 -9.78 14.15 19.87
N TYR A 37 -8.63 14.65 20.31
CA TYR A 37 -8.39 14.97 21.71
C TYR A 37 -9.33 16.06 22.21
N ASN A 38 -9.52 17.14 21.46
CA ASN A 38 -10.41 18.22 21.83
C ASN A 38 -11.88 17.77 21.88
N GLU A 39 -12.34 16.91 20.97
CA GLU A 39 -13.68 16.33 21.01
C GLU A 39 -13.83 15.33 22.19
N ALA A 40 -12.82 14.53 22.47
CA ALA A 40 -12.81 13.64 23.62
C ALA A 40 -12.94 14.40 24.94
N LEU A 41 -12.25 15.54 25.09
CA LEU A 41 -12.38 16.40 26.28
C LEU A 41 -13.79 16.96 26.44
N LYS A 42 -14.44 17.38 25.34
CA LYS A 42 -15.84 17.85 25.37
C LYS A 42 -16.81 16.76 25.80
N ALA A 43 -16.51 15.50 25.43
CA ALA A 43 -17.30 14.33 25.78
C ALA A 43 -16.97 13.75 27.17
N ASP A 44 -16.08 14.39 27.94
CA ASP A 44 -15.56 13.89 29.26
C ASP A 44 -14.95 12.46 29.13
N PHE A 45 -14.41 12.14 27.94
CA PHE A 45 -13.74 10.86 27.68
C PHE A 45 -12.42 10.79 28.45
N LYS A 46 -12.18 9.69 29.15
CA LYS A 46 -11.01 9.51 30.01
C LYS A 46 -10.32 8.20 29.73
N LEU A 47 -9.03 8.17 30.00
CA LEU A 47 -8.27 6.93 30.01
C LEU A 47 -8.70 6.02 31.13
N SER A 48 -8.81 4.74 30.88
CA SER A 48 -8.93 3.69 31.87
C SER A 48 -7.66 3.58 32.72
N GLU A 49 -7.77 2.87 33.86
CA GLU A 49 -6.60 2.58 34.71
C GLU A 49 -5.53 1.76 33.98
N ASP A 50 -5.94 0.82 33.13
CA ASP A 50 -5.03 0.00 32.35
C ASP A 50 -4.25 0.85 31.33
N GLU A 51 -4.91 1.75 30.61
CA GLU A 51 -4.27 2.66 29.65
C GLU A 51 -3.30 3.64 30.33
N GLN A 52 -3.67 4.14 31.51
CA GLN A 52 -2.76 4.96 32.30
C GLN A 52 -1.51 4.18 32.72
N LYS A 53 -1.68 2.91 33.09
CA LYS A 53 -0.56 2.02 33.41
C LYS A 53 0.33 1.75 32.19
N GLU A 54 -0.23 1.53 31.03
CA GLU A 54 0.54 1.35 29.78
C GLU A 54 1.39 2.58 29.44
N ILE A 55 0.86 3.78 29.68
CA ILE A 55 1.62 5.03 29.54
C ILE A 55 2.80 5.06 30.52
N GLU A 56 2.57 4.70 31.79
CA GLU A 56 3.65 4.63 32.80
C GLU A 56 4.72 3.60 32.41
N GLU A 57 4.31 2.42 31.95
CA GLU A 57 5.21 1.38 31.48
C GLU A 57 6.05 1.86 30.27
N THR A 58 5.42 2.61 29.36
CA THR A 58 6.12 3.21 28.22
C THR A 58 7.19 4.21 28.69
N VAL A 59 6.84 5.11 29.60
CA VAL A 59 7.81 6.08 30.17
C VAL A 59 8.97 5.36 30.88
N GLU A 60 8.65 4.31 31.64
CA GLU A 60 9.66 3.53 32.35
C GLU A 60 10.61 2.78 31.37
N ASN A 61 10.09 2.28 30.27
CA ASN A 61 10.91 1.66 29.22
C ASN A 61 11.88 2.67 28.60
N TYR A 62 11.42 3.88 28.31
CA TYR A 62 12.31 4.96 27.85
C TYR A 62 13.36 5.35 28.90
N ARG A 63 13.00 5.31 30.20
CA ARG A 63 13.95 5.57 31.30
C ARG A 63 15.05 4.49 31.35
N LYS A 64 14.70 3.23 31.17
CA LYS A 64 15.66 2.12 31.10
C LYS A 64 16.61 2.27 29.91
N GLN A 65 16.04 2.55 28.72
CA GLN A 65 16.86 2.79 27.52
C GLN A 65 17.81 3.99 27.69
N ALA A 66 17.35 5.07 28.32
CA ALA A 66 18.21 6.22 28.62
C ALA A 66 19.36 5.82 29.53
N ALA A 67 19.09 5.07 30.59
CA ALA A 67 20.11 4.61 31.54
C ALA A 67 21.15 3.68 30.87
N GLU A 68 20.71 2.75 30.03
CA GLU A 68 21.59 1.87 29.24
C GLU A 68 22.53 2.65 28.33
N ASN A 69 22.11 3.82 27.85
CA ASN A 69 22.92 4.72 27.03
C ASN A 69 23.64 5.81 27.85
N ASN A 70 23.64 5.74 29.18
CA ASN A 70 24.26 6.70 30.10
C ASN A 70 23.65 8.12 30.00
N PHE A 71 22.39 8.25 29.67
CA PHE A 71 21.65 9.50 29.64
C PHE A 71 20.64 9.58 30.78
N SER A 72 20.29 10.80 31.20
CA SER A 72 19.03 11.02 31.91
C SER A 72 17.85 10.87 30.94
N LEU A 73 16.67 10.49 31.44
CA LEU A 73 15.48 10.39 30.60
C LEU A 73 15.23 11.68 29.79
N SER A 74 15.30 12.84 30.43
CA SER A 74 15.09 14.12 29.73
C SER A 74 16.13 14.38 28.63
N ALA A 75 17.40 14.03 28.84
CA ALA A 75 18.44 14.18 27.81
C ALA A 75 18.20 13.20 26.65
N TYR A 76 17.79 11.98 26.94
CA TYR A 76 17.47 10.97 25.95
C TYR A 76 16.25 11.37 25.09
N LEU A 77 15.17 11.84 25.75
CA LEU A 77 13.96 12.30 25.05
C LEU A 77 14.25 13.52 24.16
N LYS A 78 15.06 14.47 24.66
CA LYS A 78 15.49 15.63 23.88
C LYS A 78 16.32 15.24 22.66
N ALA A 79 17.24 14.28 22.80
CA ALA A 79 18.05 13.79 21.69
C ALA A 79 17.21 13.03 20.66
N SER A 80 16.19 12.30 21.09
CA SER A 80 15.33 11.46 20.23
C SER A 80 14.23 12.25 19.53
N PHE A 81 13.61 13.23 20.21
CA PHE A 81 12.37 13.91 19.76
C PHE A 81 12.54 15.44 19.61
N GLY A 82 13.68 16.00 20.01
CA GLY A 82 13.97 17.44 19.90
C GLY A 82 13.88 18.20 21.21
N GLU A 83 14.30 19.47 21.14
CA GLU A 83 14.54 20.37 22.29
C GLU A 83 13.33 20.56 23.23
N GLY A 84 12.11 20.46 22.72
CA GLY A 84 10.89 20.64 23.51
C GLY A 84 10.51 19.44 24.38
N PHE A 85 11.19 18.28 24.21
CA PHE A 85 10.81 17.07 24.91
C PHE A 85 11.56 16.91 26.25
N ASN A 86 10.76 16.64 27.26
CA ASN A 86 11.16 16.20 28.60
C ASN A 86 10.11 15.21 29.10
N GLU A 87 10.28 14.62 30.27
CA GLU A 87 9.35 13.61 30.79
C GLU A 87 7.90 14.13 30.86
N LYS A 88 7.68 15.38 31.29
CA LYS A 88 6.35 15.96 31.41
C LYS A 88 5.66 16.12 30.04
N THR A 89 6.38 16.67 29.07
CA THR A 89 5.83 16.86 27.71
C THR A 89 5.63 15.53 26.99
N PHE A 90 6.51 14.56 27.24
CA PHE A 90 6.39 13.21 26.67
C PHE A 90 5.15 12.48 27.21
N ARG A 91 4.95 12.49 28.54
CA ARG A 91 3.73 11.93 29.16
C ARG A 91 2.47 12.56 28.57
N LYS A 92 2.45 13.89 28.53
CA LYS A 92 1.30 14.62 27.98
C LYS A 92 1.02 14.23 26.52
N GLN A 93 2.06 14.04 25.71
CA GLN A 93 1.91 13.61 24.34
C GLN A 93 1.31 12.20 24.25
N LEU A 94 1.81 11.26 25.04
CA LEU A 94 1.26 9.89 25.11
C LEU A 94 -0.21 9.90 25.54
N GLU A 95 -0.56 10.67 26.57
CA GLU A 95 -1.95 10.81 27.02
C GLU A 95 -2.86 11.36 25.91
N MET A 96 -2.43 12.44 25.23
CA MET A 96 -3.20 13.05 24.14
C MET A 96 -3.39 12.06 22.98
N GLU A 97 -2.34 11.35 22.58
CA GLU A 97 -2.41 10.37 21.49
C GLU A 97 -3.32 9.20 21.85
N THR A 98 -3.21 8.67 23.07
CA THR A 98 -4.04 7.54 23.53
C THR A 98 -5.51 7.95 23.59
N ILE A 99 -5.81 9.10 24.20
CA ILE A 99 -7.18 9.64 24.27
C ILE A 99 -7.76 9.85 22.87
N ALA A 100 -7.03 10.52 21.98
CA ALA A 100 -7.49 10.80 20.63
C ALA A 100 -7.78 9.52 19.84
N GLN A 101 -6.87 8.54 19.92
CA GLN A 101 -7.02 7.27 19.22
C GLN A 101 -8.19 6.43 19.76
N ASN A 102 -8.33 6.37 21.08
CA ASN A 102 -9.38 5.58 21.71
C ASN A 102 -10.75 6.21 21.49
N PHE A 103 -10.85 7.52 21.58
CA PHE A 103 -12.08 8.23 21.27
C PHE A 103 -12.48 8.04 19.80
N TYR A 104 -11.53 8.14 18.87
CA TYR A 104 -11.78 7.83 17.46
C TYR A 104 -12.31 6.40 17.27
N ASN A 105 -11.69 5.42 17.91
CA ASN A 105 -12.10 4.02 17.82
C ASN A 105 -13.49 3.79 18.40
N ASP A 106 -13.81 4.43 19.50
CA ASP A 106 -15.14 4.38 20.14
C ASP A 106 -16.21 4.97 19.21
N GLN A 107 -15.97 6.17 18.66
CA GLN A 107 -16.88 6.80 17.72
C GLN A 107 -17.07 5.97 16.44
N LYS A 108 -15.99 5.40 15.92
CA LYS A 108 -16.03 4.51 14.77
C LYS A 108 -16.83 3.23 15.05
N SER A 109 -16.67 2.65 16.23
CA SER A 109 -17.41 1.45 16.65
C SER A 109 -18.90 1.74 16.79
N SER A 110 -19.24 2.87 17.41
CA SER A 110 -20.63 3.33 17.54
C SER A 110 -21.28 3.58 16.19
N PHE A 111 -20.57 4.27 15.28
CA PHE A 111 -21.04 4.50 13.92
C PHE A 111 -21.29 3.18 13.18
N ASN A 112 -20.34 2.24 13.26
CA ASN A 112 -20.47 0.96 12.59
C ASN A 112 -21.64 0.12 13.13
N ALA A 113 -21.96 0.24 14.43
CA ALA A 113 -23.08 -0.45 15.03
C ALA A 113 -24.43 0.07 14.53
N ASP A 114 -24.50 1.33 14.09
CA ASP A 114 -25.72 1.96 13.57
C ASP A 114 -25.94 1.68 12.07
N VAL A 115 -24.92 1.18 11.35
CA VAL A 115 -25.04 0.82 9.93
C VAL A 115 -25.91 -0.42 9.75
N LYS A 116 -26.98 -0.30 8.96
CA LYS A 116 -27.93 -1.39 8.68
C LYS A 116 -27.54 -2.11 7.39
N ASP A 117 -27.91 -3.36 7.31
CA ASP A 117 -27.73 -4.17 6.09
C ASP A 117 -28.37 -3.49 4.86
N SER A 118 -29.50 -2.79 5.06
CA SER A 118 -30.15 -2.02 3.99
C SER A 118 -29.28 -0.88 3.44
N ASP A 119 -28.47 -0.27 4.29
CA ASP A 119 -27.59 0.85 3.91
C ASP A 119 -26.41 0.31 3.13
N ILE A 120 -25.87 -0.85 3.57
CA ILE A 120 -24.80 -1.58 2.85
C ILE A 120 -25.30 -2.02 1.48
N GLU A 121 -26.51 -2.57 1.38
CA GLU A 121 -27.10 -2.97 0.09
C GLU A 121 -27.32 -1.78 -0.85
N ALA A 122 -27.76 -0.63 -0.31
CA ALA A 122 -27.98 0.57 -1.10
C ALA A 122 -26.66 1.09 -1.65
N GLU A 123 -25.64 1.23 -0.81
CA GLU A 123 -24.29 1.66 -1.20
C GLU A 123 -23.68 0.70 -2.24
N TYR A 124 -23.83 -0.62 -2.03
CA TYR A 124 -23.33 -1.59 -3.00
C TYR A 124 -24.03 -1.49 -4.35
N LYS A 125 -25.37 -1.34 -4.39
CA LYS A 125 -26.13 -1.19 -5.64
C LYS A 125 -25.75 0.05 -6.42
N GLU A 126 -25.52 1.17 -5.71
CA GLU A 126 -25.10 2.43 -6.32
C GLU A 126 -23.66 2.38 -6.84
N ASN A 127 -22.76 1.74 -6.08
CA ASN A 127 -21.32 1.76 -6.29
C ASN A 127 -20.72 0.38 -6.59
N ALA A 128 -21.49 -0.56 -7.19
CA ALA A 128 -21.07 -1.95 -7.41
C ALA A 128 -19.70 -2.07 -8.11
N LYS A 129 -19.38 -1.18 -9.05
CA LYS A 129 -18.08 -1.19 -9.76
C LYS A 129 -16.90 -0.88 -8.85
N LYS A 130 -17.11 -0.16 -7.74
CA LYS A 130 -16.07 0.17 -6.76
C LYS A 130 -15.74 -1.03 -5.87
N TYR A 131 -16.74 -1.87 -5.60
CA TYR A 131 -16.61 -2.98 -4.65
C TYR A 131 -16.39 -4.34 -5.30
N ASN A 132 -16.71 -4.47 -6.60
CA ASN A 132 -16.51 -5.72 -7.32
C ASN A 132 -15.05 -5.85 -7.74
N TYR A 133 -14.45 -6.96 -7.37
CA TYR A 133 -13.12 -7.39 -7.81
C TYR A 133 -13.28 -8.59 -8.74
N ALA A 134 -12.40 -8.67 -9.71
CA ALA A 134 -12.29 -9.85 -10.57
C ALA A 134 -10.85 -10.37 -10.48
N ASP A 135 -10.70 -11.63 -10.14
CA ASP A 135 -9.43 -12.32 -10.32
C ASP A 135 -9.26 -12.63 -11.79
N VAL A 136 -8.19 -12.09 -12.36
CA VAL A 136 -7.90 -12.26 -13.79
C VAL A 136 -6.56 -12.96 -13.98
N ARG A 137 -6.52 -13.84 -14.98
CA ARG A 137 -5.26 -14.36 -15.52
C ARG A 137 -5.07 -13.74 -16.89
N PHE A 138 -3.84 -13.39 -17.18
CA PHE A 138 -3.49 -12.86 -18.51
C PHE A 138 -2.23 -13.53 -19.04
N PHE A 139 -2.15 -13.62 -20.36
CA PHE A 139 -0.95 -14.04 -21.05
C PHE A 139 -0.69 -13.07 -22.21
N ALA A 140 0.54 -12.60 -22.31
CA ALA A 140 0.95 -11.61 -23.29
C ALA A 140 1.81 -12.26 -24.39
N PHE A 141 1.42 -12.05 -25.63
CA PHE A 141 2.27 -12.32 -26.80
C PHE A 141 3.09 -11.07 -27.09
N THR A 142 4.38 -11.12 -26.79
CA THR A 142 5.25 -9.95 -26.93
C THR A 142 5.95 -10.00 -28.28
N TYR A 143 5.82 -8.94 -29.07
CA TYR A 143 6.58 -8.78 -30.31
C TYR A 143 8.08 -8.79 -30.03
N THR A 144 8.83 -9.55 -30.83
CA THR A 144 10.28 -9.56 -30.77
C THR A 144 10.82 -8.54 -31.76
N THR A 145 11.71 -7.66 -31.33
CA THR A 145 12.43 -6.77 -32.23
C THR A 145 13.58 -7.54 -32.88
N LEU A 146 13.57 -7.62 -34.19
CA LEU A 146 14.62 -8.27 -34.95
C LEU A 146 15.77 -7.30 -35.22
N SER A 147 17.00 -7.79 -35.13
CA SER A 147 18.19 -7.04 -35.58
C SER A 147 18.43 -7.28 -37.08
N ALA A 148 19.00 -6.28 -37.79
CA ALA A 148 19.40 -6.44 -39.17
C ALA A 148 20.44 -7.54 -39.31
N ALA A 149 20.27 -8.36 -40.35
CA ALA A 149 21.31 -9.31 -40.76
C ALA A 149 22.42 -8.60 -41.54
N GLU A 150 23.58 -9.25 -41.69
CA GLU A 150 24.67 -8.68 -42.46
C GLU A 150 24.25 -8.45 -43.91
N GLY A 151 24.34 -7.19 -44.38
CA GLY A 151 23.93 -6.79 -45.70
C GLY A 151 22.42 -6.58 -45.92
N GLU A 152 21.59 -6.73 -44.89
CA GLU A 152 20.14 -6.53 -44.98
C GLU A 152 19.80 -5.02 -45.01
N SER A 153 18.97 -4.62 -45.95
CA SER A 153 18.44 -3.26 -46.02
C SER A 153 17.34 -3.01 -44.97
N GLU A 154 17.06 -1.73 -44.66
CA GLU A 154 15.99 -1.36 -43.72
C GLU A 154 14.61 -1.87 -44.17
N ASP A 155 14.33 -1.87 -45.49
CA ASP A 155 13.07 -2.36 -46.04
C ASP A 155 12.90 -3.87 -45.87
N GLU A 156 13.99 -4.64 -46.09
CA GLU A 156 14.01 -6.08 -45.85
C GLU A 156 13.84 -6.44 -44.40
N LEU A 157 14.55 -5.75 -43.49
CA LEU A 157 14.36 -5.90 -42.04
C LEU A 157 12.93 -5.61 -41.64
N LYS A 158 12.34 -4.51 -42.13
CA LYS A 158 10.95 -4.13 -41.83
C LYS A 158 9.95 -5.15 -42.37
N ALA A 159 10.18 -5.69 -43.54
CA ALA A 159 9.33 -6.74 -44.09
C ALA A 159 9.40 -8.01 -43.26
N ARG A 160 10.61 -8.44 -42.85
CA ARG A 160 10.83 -9.60 -41.98
C ARG A 160 10.24 -9.41 -40.61
N GLN A 161 10.38 -8.22 -40.02
CA GLN A 161 9.76 -7.87 -38.72
C GLN A 161 8.23 -7.93 -38.83
N THR A 162 7.66 -7.41 -39.90
CA THR A 162 6.22 -7.43 -40.15
C THR A 162 5.69 -8.86 -40.31
N ALA A 163 6.43 -9.69 -41.06
CA ALA A 163 6.07 -11.10 -41.22
C ALA A 163 6.07 -11.86 -39.90
N ALA A 164 7.12 -11.69 -39.07
CA ALA A 164 7.23 -12.30 -37.76
C ALA A 164 6.09 -11.84 -36.82
N ASN A 165 5.75 -10.56 -36.81
CA ASN A 165 4.66 -10.02 -36.01
C ASN A 165 3.30 -10.56 -36.48
N ASN A 166 3.07 -10.73 -37.76
CA ASN A 166 1.84 -11.29 -38.31
C ASN A 166 1.71 -12.78 -37.96
N GLU A 167 2.81 -13.53 -37.97
CA GLU A 167 2.82 -14.93 -37.54
C GLU A 167 2.50 -15.06 -36.06
N LEU A 168 3.12 -14.23 -35.21
CA LEU A 168 2.83 -14.19 -33.76
C LEU A 168 1.37 -13.80 -33.49
N LEU A 169 0.83 -12.84 -34.24
CA LEU A 169 -0.58 -12.45 -34.11
C LEU A 169 -1.53 -13.59 -34.52
N ALA A 170 -1.17 -14.35 -35.57
CA ALA A 170 -1.96 -15.53 -35.94
C ALA A 170 -1.97 -16.58 -34.84
N LYS A 171 -0.81 -16.88 -34.22
CA LYS A 171 -0.69 -17.75 -33.07
C LYS A 171 -1.53 -17.26 -31.89
N ALA A 172 -1.44 -15.98 -31.57
CA ALA A 172 -2.25 -15.38 -30.49
C ALA A 172 -3.75 -15.60 -30.72
N LYS A 173 -4.21 -15.42 -31.97
CA LYS A 173 -5.63 -15.67 -32.33
C LYS A 173 -6.02 -17.14 -32.22
N GLU A 174 -5.12 -18.07 -32.58
CA GLU A 174 -5.35 -19.50 -32.41
C GLU A 174 -5.49 -19.89 -30.94
N VAL A 175 -4.59 -19.38 -30.07
CA VAL A 175 -4.66 -19.61 -28.62
C VAL A 175 -5.96 -19.01 -28.07
N TYR A 176 -6.27 -17.76 -28.41
CA TYR A 176 -7.50 -17.08 -27.96
C TYR A 176 -8.77 -17.85 -28.35
N ALA A 177 -8.82 -18.38 -29.57
CA ALA A 177 -9.98 -19.14 -30.04
C ALA A 177 -10.29 -20.40 -29.21
N LYS A 178 -9.29 -20.93 -28.51
CA LYS A 178 -9.43 -22.10 -27.61
C LYS A 178 -9.90 -21.70 -26.20
N CYS A 179 -9.82 -20.42 -25.82
CA CYS A 179 -10.18 -19.92 -24.50
C CYS A 179 -11.67 -19.65 -24.39
N LYS A 180 -12.40 -20.46 -23.62
CA LYS A 180 -13.84 -20.31 -23.36
C LYS A 180 -14.13 -19.94 -21.90
N ASP A 181 -13.26 -20.39 -21.01
CA ASP A 181 -13.32 -20.22 -19.56
C ASP A 181 -11.88 -20.23 -18.98
N ALA A 182 -11.75 -20.16 -17.67
CA ALA A 182 -10.46 -20.14 -17.00
C ALA A 182 -9.62 -21.40 -17.26
N ASP A 183 -10.25 -22.57 -17.25
CA ASP A 183 -9.55 -23.85 -17.42
C ASP A 183 -9.05 -24.03 -18.85
N SER A 184 -9.87 -23.72 -19.84
CA SER A 184 -9.49 -23.75 -21.25
C SER A 184 -8.43 -22.71 -21.58
N PHE A 185 -8.44 -21.54 -20.91
CA PHE A 185 -7.38 -20.54 -21.01
C PHE A 185 -6.05 -21.10 -20.51
N ILE A 186 -6.03 -21.68 -19.31
CA ILE A 186 -4.83 -22.29 -18.74
C ILE A 186 -4.28 -23.38 -19.65
N ALA A 187 -5.14 -24.28 -20.12
CA ALA A 187 -4.75 -25.37 -21.02
C ALA A 187 -4.19 -24.86 -22.35
N ALA A 188 -4.80 -23.83 -22.94
CA ALA A 188 -4.36 -23.26 -24.21
C ALA A 188 -3.00 -22.56 -24.08
N VAL A 189 -2.78 -21.82 -22.97
CA VAL A 189 -1.51 -21.15 -22.70
C VAL A 189 -0.41 -22.16 -22.39
N LYS A 190 -0.68 -23.19 -21.60
CA LYS A 190 0.27 -24.29 -21.34
C LYS A 190 0.67 -25.00 -22.63
N ALA A 191 -0.29 -25.31 -23.50
CA ALA A 191 -0.02 -25.93 -24.80
C ALA A 191 0.87 -25.04 -25.68
N TYR A 192 0.61 -23.75 -25.72
CA TYR A 192 1.44 -22.79 -26.48
C TYR A 192 2.86 -22.68 -25.91
N LYS A 193 3.02 -22.55 -24.60
CA LYS A 193 4.33 -22.46 -23.93
C LYS A 193 5.19 -23.71 -24.16
N ASN A 194 4.56 -24.86 -24.27
CA ASN A 194 5.22 -26.16 -24.45
C ASN A 194 5.36 -26.60 -25.93
N GLU A 195 4.86 -25.78 -26.87
CA GLU A 195 4.98 -26.08 -28.29
C GLU A 195 6.47 -26.13 -28.67
N GLY A 196 6.92 -27.31 -29.13
CA GLY A 196 8.33 -27.55 -29.52
C GLY A 196 9.32 -27.70 -28.36
N SER A 197 8.83 -27.86 -27.13
CA SER A 197 9.68 -28.11 -25.96
C SER A 197 9.87 -29.59 -25.71
N ASP A 198 11.13 -30.05 -25.59
CA ASP A 198 11.47 -31.41 -25.19
C ASP A 198 11.26 -31.64 -23.68
N THR A 199 11.12 -30.55 -22.90
CA THR A 199 10.87 -30.58 -21.45
C THR A 199 9.69 -29.66 -21.10
N PRO A 200 8.45 -30.15 -21.30
CA PRO A 200 7.26 -29.36 -20.98
C PRO A 200 7.22 -28.93 -19.51
N SER A 201 6.90 -27.65 -19.27
CA SER A 201 6.69 -27.11 -17.92
C SER A 201 5.23 -27.26 -17.52
N ASP A 202 4.98 -27.73 -16.32
CA ASP A 202 3.64 -27.85 -15.73
C ASP A 202 3.27 -26.64 -14.83
N THR A 203 4.12 -25.62 -14.82
CA THR A 203 3.86 -24.38 -14.06
C THR A 203 2.88 -23.46 -14.79
N ASP A 204 1.91 -22.98 -14.02
CA ASP A 204 0.93 -21.95 -14.46
C ASP A 204 1.58 -20.61 -14.74
#